data_2a00659251d22a270f317ab5ef2529c7
#
_entry.id   2a00659251d22a270f317ab5ef2529c7
#
_cell.length_a   1.000
_cell.length_b   1.000
_cell.length_c   1.000
_cell.angle_alpha   90.00
_cell.angle_beta   90.00
_cell.angle_gamma   90.00
#
_symmetry.space_group_name_H-M   'P 1'
#
loop_
_entity.id
_entity.type
_entity.pdbx_description
1 polymer ?
#
loop_
_entity_poly.entity_id
_entity_poly.type
_entity_poly.pdbx_seq_one_letter_code
_entity_poly.pdbx_strand_id
1 'polypeptide(L)'
;MFIFLGAFTVLTGIIVLMWLPNTPQTARFLNEEETNAILEHVAQNQIGVQTREFKISQVFELLLDVQFWLLAGMTMLSSISSGVVTTYSAILISGFGFKPDAAALLNIPSGVVSIVATLVVGFGVRYTHNGHRWLWIILSCIPGTLGGGLMSFLPSKPPHINKAGLLASIYMINAVVTVMAIVFQWAASNIGGQTKRTASLALIAASFSVGNIIGPQTFQAKDAPNYLPAKISLLATQGGCALCALTLYLYYRFVNHRRDKAASGASSEATEVSGNVTDKQNPNFRYVY
;
A
#
# COMPACT_ATOMS: atom_id res chain seq x y z
N MET A 1 10.07 10.90 26.07
CA MET A 1 9.64 10.80 24.66
C MET A 1 8.33 10.04 24.53
N PHE A 2 8.18 8.80 25.00
CA PHE A 2 6.95 7.99 24.87
C PHE A 2 5.71 8.64 25.51
N ILE A 3 5.84 9.21 26.72
CA ILE A 3 4.74 9.91 27.40
C ILE A 3 4.26 11.12 26.58
N PHE A 4 5.18 11.90 26.03
CA PHE A 4 4.84 13.07 25.19
C PHE A 4 4.11 12.65 23.91
N LEU A 5 4.62 11.64 23.19
CA LEU A 5 3.97 11.13 21.99
C LEU A 5 2.60 10.50 22.30
N GLY A 6 2.51 9.75 23.42
CA GLY A 6 1.24 9.17 23.88
C GLY A 6 0.20 10.24 24.21
N ALA A 7 0.59 11.27 24.94
CA ALA A 7 -0.31 12.39 25.28
C ALA A 7 -0.78 13.13 24.01
N PHE A 8 0.12 13.36 23.05
CA PHE A 8 -0.22 14.00 21.78
C PHE A 8 -1.22 13.16 20.96
N THR A 9 -1.01 11.82 20.93
CA THR A 9 -1.93 10.89 20.26
C THR A 9 -3.32 10.90 20.88
N VAL A 10 -3.41 10.88 22.22
CA VAL A 10 -4.68 10.97 22.95
C VAL A 10 -5.39 12.30 22.66
N LEU A 11 -4.66 13.41 22.71
CA LEU A 11 -5.20 14.74 22.38
C LEU A 11 -5.75 14.79 20.95
N THR A 12 -4.99 14.27 19.98
CA THR A 12 -5.44 14.20 18.59
C THR A 12 -6.69 13.33 18.46
N GLY A 13 -6.76 12.18 19.17
CA GLY A 13 -7.94 11.32 19.19
C GLY A 13 -9.19 12.05 19.73
N ILE A 14 -9.05 12.83 20.79
CA ILE A 14 -10.15 13.64 21.35
C ILE A 14 -10.61 14.70 20.34
N ILE A 15 -9.69 15.41 19.68
CA ILE A 15 -10.02 16.41 18.65
C ILE A 15 -10.80 15.74 17.50
N VAL A 16 -10.35 14.58 17.01
CA VAL A 16 -11.04 13.85 15.94
C VAL A 16 -12.44 13.44 16.36
N LEU A 17 -12.63 12.92 17.57
CA LEU A 17 -13.95 12.54 18.09
C LEU A 17 -14.92 13.73 18.20
N MET A 18 -14.41 14.91 18.53
CA MET A 18 -15.24 16.12 18.70
C MET A 18 -15.57 16.82 17.37
N TRP A 19 -14.68 16.75 16.38
CA TRP A 19 -14.76 17.57 15.17
C TRP A 19 -15.05 16.79 13.89
N LEU A 20 -14.70 15.50 13.83
CA LEU A 20 -14.88 14.72 12.61
C LEU A 20 -16.29 14.11 12.57
N PRO A 21 -17.16 14.51 11.63
CA PRO A 21 -18.49 13.94 11.49
C PRO A 21 -18.41 12.53 10.88
N ASN A 22 -19.35 11.66 11.24
CA ASN A 22 -19.42 10.30 10.74
C ASN A 22 -19.79 10.20 9.25
N THR A 23 -20.56 11.17 8.77
CA THR A 23 -21.01 11.22 7.37
C THR A 23 -21.05 12.67 6.88
N PRO A 24 -20.93 12.94 5.58
CA PRO A 24 -21.08 14.30 5.03
C PRO A 24 -22.41 14.97 5.43
N GLN A 25 -23.48 14.18 5.55
CA GLN A 25 -24.83 14.65 5.94
C GLN A 25 -24.91 15.14 7.39
N THR A 26 -24.01 14.68 8.26
CA THR A 26 -23.96 15.10 9.68
C THR A 26 -22.90 16.14 9.94
N ALA A 27 -22.21 16.61 8.91
CA ALA A 27 -21.14 17.58 9.02
C ALA A 27 -21.72 18.99 9.25
N ARG A 28 -21.46 19.56 10.43
CA ARG A 28 -21.96 20.91 10.81
C ARG A 28 -21.33 22.06 10.05
N PHE A 29 -20.23 21.81 9.36
CA PHE A 29 -19.49 22.82 8.59
C PHE A 29 -19.80 22.82 7.10
N LEU A 30 -20.70 21.95 6.63
CA LEU A 30 -21.14 21.86 5.23
C LEU A 30 -22.54 22.45 5.08
N ASN A 31 -22.75 23.21 4.01
CA ASN A 31 -24.06 23.63 3.57
C ASN A 31 -24.77 22.49 2.80
N GLU A 32 -26.08 22.59 2.59
CA GLU A 32 -26.87 21.58 1.86
C GLU A 32 -26.38 21.41 0.41
N GLU A 33 -26.02 22.50 -0.27
CA GLU A 33 -25.45 22.47 -1.62
C GLU A 33 -24.13 21.74 -1.69
N GLU A 34 -23.22 22.02 -0.74
CA GLU A 34 -21.91 21.36 -0.64
C GLU A 34 -22.07 19.88 -0.29
N THR A 35 -23.00 19.54 0.60
CA THR A 35 -23.30 18.17 0.96
C THR A 35 -23.82 17.38 -0.26
N ASN A 36 -24.73 17.95 -1.03
CA ASN A 36 -25.26 17.33 -2.24
C ASN A 36 -24.18 17.17 -3.33
N ALA A 37 -23.31 18.17 -3.51
CA ALA A 37 -22.18 18.09 -4.44
C ALA A 37 -21.19 16.99 -4.05
N ILE A 38 -20.90 16.82 -2.76
CA ILE A 38 -20.02 15.73 -2.25
C ILE A 38 -20.70 14.37 -2.50
N LEU A 39 -22.00 14.25 -2.20
CA LEU A 39 -22.74 13.00 -2.39
C LEU A 39 -22.81 12.61 -3.87
N GLU A 40 -23.04 13.57 -4.76
CA GLU A 40 -23.03 13.35 -6.21
C GLU A 40 -21.64 12.92 -6.69
N HIS A 41 -20.58 13.58 -6.24
CA HIS A 41 -19.20 13.20 -6.59
C HIS A 41 -18.85 11.79 -6.10
N VAL A 42 -19.29 11.41 -4.90
CA VAL A 42 -19.10 10.05 -4.37
C VAL A 42 -19.94 9.03 -5.14
N ALA A 43 -21.16 9.39 -5.55
CA ALA A 43 -22.03 8.52 -6.35
C ALA A 43 -21.44 8.22 -7.74
N GLN A 44 -20.74 9.17 -8.36
CA GLN A 44 -20.04 8.98 -9.64
C GLN A 44 -18.97 7.88 -9.59
N ASN A 45 -18.40 7.60 -8.41
CA ASN A 45 -17.43 6.51 -8.24
C ASN A 45 -18.06 5.11 -8.28
N GLN A 46 -19.39 4.98 -8.45
CA GLN A 46 -20.16 3.71 -8.52
C GLN A 46 -19.89 2.74 -7.33
N ILE A 47 -19.36 3.25 -6.24
CA ILE A 47 -19.04 2.50 -5.04
C ILE A 47 -20.25 2.57 -4.11
N GLY A 48 -21.30 1.85 -4.41
CA GLY A 48 -22.58 1.68 -3.71
C GLY A 48 -22.88 2.58 -2.50
N VAL A 49 -24.14 2.96 -2.34
CA VAL A 49 -24.63 3.71 -1.17
C VAL A 49 -24.28 2.93 0.11
N GLN A 50 -23.82 3.63 1.15
CA GLN A 50 -23.54 3.04 2.46
C GLN A 50 -24.83 2.41 3.04
N THR A 51 -24.95 1.11 2.91
CA THR A 51 -25.95 0.34 3.64
C THR A 51 -25.32 -0.21 4.91
N ARG A 52 -26.00 -0.10 6.04
CA ARG A 52 -25.53 -0.67 7.32
C ARG A 52 -25.65 -2.20 7.39
N GLU A 53 -26.10 -2.84 6.33
CA GLU A 53 -26.31 -4.28 6.28
C GLU A 53 -25.00 -5.03 6.05
N PHE A 54 -24.60 -5.84 7.02
CA PHE A 54 -23.50 -6.76 6.87
C PHE A 54 -23.94 -8.00 6.08
N LYS A 55 -23.28 -8.27 4.96
CA LYS A 55 -23.56 -9.43 4.10
C LYS A 55 -22.38 -10.42 4.12
N ILE A 56 -22.53 -11.52 4.85
CA ILE A 56 -21.47 -12.55 4.95
C ILE A 56 -21.10 -13.14 3.58
N SER A 57 -22.05 -13.22 2.65
CA SER A 57 -21.80 -13.69 1.28
C SER A 57 -20.72 -12.85 0.55
N GLN A 58 -20.65 -11.55 0.82
CA GLN A 58 -19.63 -10.68 0.25
C GLN A 58 -18.23 -10.98 0.81
N VAL A 59 -18.12 -11.50 2.04
CA VAL A 59 -16.85 -11.94 2.61
C VAL A 59 -16.38 -13.22 1.94
N PHE A 60 -17.25 -14.19 1.70
CA PHE A 60 -16.90 -15.40 0.94
C PHE A 60 -16.50 -15.07 -0.51
N GLU A 61 -17.24 -14.17 -1.16
CA GLU A 61 -16.88 -13.69 -2.49
C GLU A 61 -15.48 -13.05 -2.52
N LEU A 62 -15.12 -12.26 -1.47
CA LEU A 62 -13.80 -11.67 -1.32
C LEU A 62 -12.70 -12.73 -1.23
N LEU A 63 -12.88 -13.76 -0.40
CA LEU A 63 -11.87 -14.81 -0.21
C LEU A 63 -11.65 -15.65 -1.48
N LEU A 64 -12.63 -15.71 -2.37
CA LEU A 64 -12.54 -16.36 -3.69
C LEU A 64 -12.08 -15.39 -4.79
N ASP A 65 -11.74 -14.15 -4.45
CA ASP A 65 -11.39 -13.13 -5.42
C ASP A 65 -9.88 -13.01 -5.60
N VAL A 66 -9.41 -13.29 -6.81
CA VAL A 66 -7.98 -13.21 -7.19
C VAL A 66 -7.41 -11.81 -6.94
N GLN A 67 -8.19 -10.75 -7.20
CA GLN A 67 -7.74 -9.37 -6.97
C GLN A 67 -7.37 -9.15 -5.51
N PHE A 68 -8.14 -9.69 -4.57
CA PHE A 68 -7.86 -9.57 -3.14
C PHE A 68 -6.51 -10.20 -2.77
N TRP A 69 -6.26 -11.43 -3.23
CA TRP A 69 -5.01 -12.13 -2.91
C TRP A 69 -3.78 -11.47 -3.51
N LEU A 70 -3.90 -10.86 -4.70
CA LEU A 70 -2.80 -10.09 -5.29
C LEU A 70 -2.53 -8.81 -4.51
N LEU A 71 -3.57 -8.08 -4.07
CA LEU A 71 -3.44 -6.88 -3.23
C LEU A 71 -2.84 -7.22 -1.85
N ALA A 72 -3.34 -8.25 -1.21
CA ALA A 72 -2.82 -8.76 0.07
C ALA A 72 -1.36 -9.23 -0.07
N GLY A 73 -1.04 -9.93 -1.16
CA GLY A 73 0.30 -10.38 -1.49
C GLY A 73 1.28 -9.22 -1.68
N MET A 74 0.90 -8.18 -2.45
CA MET A 74 1.71 -6.97 -2.61
C MET A 74 1.98 -6.29 -1.26
N THR A 75 0.97 -6.18 -0.42
CA THR A 75 1.11 -5.58 0.92
C THR A 75 2.04 -6.41 1.79
N MET A 76 1.86 -7.73 1.82
CA MET A 76 2.72 -8.63 2.60
C MET A 76 4.17 -8.58 2.13
N LEU A 77 4.41 -8.67 0.82
CA LEU A 77 5.76 -8.64 0.24
C LEU A 77 6.46 -7.31 0.50
N SER A 78 5.78 -6.17 0.31
CA SER A 78 6.35 -4.85 0.63
C SER A 78 6.63 -4.69 2.12
N SER A 79 5.78 -5.25 2.98
CA SER A 79 5.93 -5.19 4.44
C SER A 79 7.06 -6.04 4.97
N ILE A 80 7.40 -7.16 4.32
CA ILE A 80 8.59 -7.95 4.65
C ILE A 80 9.86 -7.08 4.52
N SER A 81 10.01 -6.38 3.39
CA SER A 81 11.14 -5.47 3.17
C SER A 81 11.15 -4.30 4.17
N SER A 82 9.99 -3.67 4.38
CA SER A 82 9.83 -2.57 5.33
C SER A 82 10.16 -3.02 6.75
N GLY A 83 9.68 -4.19 7.19
CA GLY A 83 9.91 -4.74 8.53
C GLY A 83 11.40 -5.00 8.83
N VAL A 84 12.17 -5.47 7.84
CA VAL A 84 13.62 -5.61 7.99
C VAL A 84 14.29 -4.25 8.24
N VAL A 85 13.98 -3.26 7.40
CA VAL A 85 14.62 -1.95 7.47
C VAL A 85 14.22 -1.20 8.73
N THR A 86 12.93 -1.17 9.07
CA THR A 86 12.45 -0.44 10.27
C THR A 86 13.00 -1.02 11.56
N THR A 87 13.18 -2.34 11.64
CA THR A 87 13.66 -3.00 12.86
C THR A 87 15.18 -2.97 12.98
N TYR A 88 15.89 -3.15 11.87
CA TYR A 88 17.33 -3.39 11.89
C TYR A 88 18.19 -2.29 11.25
N SER A 89 17.62 -1.19 10.75
CA SER A 89 18.38 -0.13 10.09
C SER A 89 19.51 0.44 10.95
N ALA A 90 19.24 0.74 12.23
CA ALA A 90 20.26 1.25 13.14
C ALA A 90 21.38 0.23 13.39
N ILE A 91 21.05 -1.07 13.50
CA ILE A 91 22.03 -2.15 13.68
C ILE A 91 22.86 -2.32 12.41
N LEU A 92 22.25 -2.25 11.23
CA LEU A 92 22.94 -2.32 9.95
C LEU A 92 23.91 -1.14 9.79
N ILE A 93 23.48 0.08 10.09
CA ILE A 93 24.33 1.29 10.03
C ILE A 93 25.49 1.16 11.01
N SER A 94 25.28 0.68 12.23
CA SER A 94 26.36 0.41 13.20
C SER A 94 27.33 -0.64 12.67
N GLY A 95 26.82 -1.68 12.00
CA GLY A 95 27.62 -2.72 11.34
C GLY A 95 28.52 -2.19 10.22
N PHE A 96 28.19 -1.02 9.62
CA PHE A 96 29.05 -0.35 8.65
C PHE A 96 30.20 0.45 9.30
N GLY A 97 30.38 0.31 10.63
CA GLY A 97 31.46 0.95 11.38
C GLY A 97 31.16 2.39 11.82
N PHE A 98 29.85 2.73 11.99
CA PHE A 98 29.44 3.95 12.67
C PHE A 98 29.17 3.70 14.16
N LYS A 99 29.39 4.73 15.00
CA LYS A 99 29.01 4.67 16.41
C LYS A 99 27.51 4.58 16.56
N PRO A 100 26.95 3.94 17.61
CA PRO A 100 25.51 3.79 17.79
C PRO A 100 24.74 5.12 17.76
N ASP A 101 25.25 6.17 18.38
CA ASP A 101 24.63 7.50 18.37
C ASP A 101 24.58 8.10 16.96
N ALA A 102 25.67 7.97 16.20
CA ALA A 102 25.72 8.40 14.81
C ALA A 102 24.79 7.56 13.92
N ALA A 103 24.67 6.25 14.18
CA ALA A 103 23.77 5.38 13.44
C ALA A 103 22.29 5.77 13.63
N ALA A 104 21.91 6.18 14.84
CA ALA A 104 20.55 6.68 15.10
C ALA A 104 20.26 7.99 14.31
N LEU A 105 21.21 8.92 14.29
CA LEU A 105 21.09 10.16 13.52
C LEU A 105 21.07 9.92 12.01
N LEU A 106 21.91 9.01 11.52
CA LEU A 106 21.95 8.62 10.10
C LEU A 106 20.70 7.87 9.63
N ASN A 107 19.83 7.47 10.54
CA ASN A 107 18.52 6.91 10.15
C ASN A 107 17.46 7.98 9.85
N ILE A 108 17.64 9.23 10.28
CA ILE A 108 16.70 10.33 10.04
C ILE A 108 16.43 10.58 8.54
N PRO A 109 17.43 10.58 7.64
CA PRO A 109 17.19 10.75 6.21
C PRO A 109 16.26 9.70 5.59
N SER A 110 16.16 8.50 6.17
CA SER A 110 15.20 7.48 5.74
C SER A 110 13.75 7.98 5.78
N GLY A 111 13.40 8.74 6.84
CA GLY A 111 12.09 9.36 6.97
C GLY A 111 11.84 10.43 5.89
N VAL A 112 12.85 11.24 5.58
CA VAL A 112 12.76 12.25 4.52
C VAL A 112 12.53 11.59 3.16
N VAL A 113 13.28 10.51 2.87
CA VAL A 113 13.10 9.74 1.62
C VAL A 113 11.69 9.16 1.53
N SER A 114 11.15 8.61 2.62
CA SER A 114 9.78 8.08 2.66
C SER A 114 8.73 9.18 2.38
N ILE A 115 8.88 10.37 2.96
CA ILE A 115 8.00 11.51 2.73
C ILE A 115 8.05 11.94 1.26
N VAL A 116 9.26 12.17 0.73
CA VAL A 116 9.46 12.59 -0.66
C VAL A 116 8.91 11.56 -1.64
N ALA A 117 9.21 10.28 -1.42
CA ALA A 117 8.69 9.20 -2.25
C ALA A 117 7.15 9.15 -2.23
N THR A 118 6.53 9.30 -1.06
CA THR A 118 5.06 9.31 -0.92
C THR A 118 4.44 10.50 -1.65
N LEU A 119 5.02 11.68 -1.55
CA LEU A 119 4.54 12.86 -2.28
C LEU A 119 4.69 12.70 -3.79
N VAL A 120 5.86 12.26 -4.26
CA VAL A 120 6.12 12.01 -5.69
C VAL A 120 5.12 11.02 -6.26
N VAL A 121 4.90 9.90 -5.58
CA VAL A 121 3.96 8.87 -6.01
C VAL A 121 2.51 9.36 -5.91
N GLY A 122 2.13 10.04 -4.83
CA GLY A 122 0.78 10.56 -4.64
C GLY A 122 0.40 11.57 -5.74
N PHE A 123 1.27 12.54 -6.02
CA PHE A 123 1.08 13.47 -7.12
C PHE A 123 1.18 12.77 -8.47
N GLY A 124 2.09 11.82 -8.64
CA GLY A 124 2.25 11.03 -9.85
C GLY A 124 0.98 10.30 -10.22
N VAL A 125 0.37 9.56 -9.29
CA VAL A 125 -0.91 8.88 -9.51
C VAL A 125 -2.02 9.88 -9.88
N ARG A 126 -2.06 11.06 -9.24
CA ARG A 126 -3.06 12.09 -9.50
C ARG A 126 -2.95 12.67 -10.91
N TYR A 127 -1.75 12.98 -11.37
CA TYR A 127 -1.52 13.64 -12.65
C TYR A 127 -1.42 12.67 -13.83
N THR A 128 -1.21 11.37 -13.58
CA THR A 128 -1.18 10.37 -14.64
C THR A 128 -2.60 10.10 -15.13
N HIS A 129 -2.84 10.28 -16.41
CA HIS A 129 -4.13 9.98 -17.05
C HIS A 129 -4.52 8.51 -16.76
N ASN A 130 -5.74 8.27 -16.29
CA ASN A 130 -6.25 6.97 -15.81
C ASN A 130 -5.53 6.37 -14.58
N GLY A 131 -4.70 7.14 -13.88
CA GLY A 131 -4.10 6.76 -12.61
C GLY A 131 -2.94 5.76 -12.68
N HIS A 132 -2.93 4.82 -13.61
CA HIS A 132 -1.92 3.77 -13.82
C HIS A 132 -1.18 3.32 -12.55
N ARG A 133 -1.95 2.94 -11.50
CA ARG A 133 -1.44 2.60 -10.16
C ARG A 133 -0.41 1.48 -10.20
N TRP A 134 -0.60 0.49 -11.08
CA TRP A 134 0.34 -0.60 -11.29
C TRP A 134 1.75 -0.12 -11.64
N LEU A 135 1.84 0.91 -12.50
CA LEU A 135 3.11 1.48 -12.92
C LEU A 135 3.82 2.16 -11.74
N TRP A 136 3.08 2.92 -10.93
CA TRP A 136 3.62 3.59 -9.76
C TRP A 136 4.07 2.60 -8.67
N ILE A 137 3.41 1.44 -8.52
CA ILE A 137 3.88 0.37 -7.66
C ILE A 137 5.21 -0.19 -8.17
N ILE A 138 5.31 -0.50 -9.46
CA ILE A 138 6.56 -0.98 -10.07
C ILE A 138 7.68 0.04 -9.90
N LEU A 139 7.42 1.33 -10.19
CA LEU A 139 8.39 2.40 -10.00
C LEU A 139 8.84 2.53 -8.53
N SER A 140 7.95 2.31 -7.58
CA SER A 140 8.26 2.31 -6.15
C SER A 140 9.11 1.11 -5.73
N CYS A 141 9.01 -0.03 -6.42
CA CYS A 141 9.83 -1.21 -6.18
C CYS A 141 11.27 -1.06 -6.73
N ILE A 142 11.50 -0.20 -7.74
CA ILE A 142 12.83 -0.01 -8.34
C ILE A 142 13.87 0.47 -7.32
N PRO A 143 13.65 1.56 -6.56
CA PRO A 143 14.61 1.98 -5.54
C PRO A 143 14.86 0.88 -4.50
N GLY A 144 13.82 0.18 -4.06
CA GLY A 144 13.95 -0.93 -3.12
C GLY A 144 14.81 -2.07 -3.66
N THR A 145 14.62 -2.45 -4.92
CA THR A 145 15.43 -3.48 -5.60
C THR A 145 16.88 -3.03 -5.77
N LEU A 146 17.11 -1.78 -6.20
CA LEU A 146 18.45 -1.21 -6.33
C LEU A 146 19.15 -1.12 -4.97
N GLY A 147 18.44 -0.68 -3.92
CA GLY A 147 18.97 -0.63 -2.56
C GLY A 147 19.34 -2.02 -2.03
N GLY A 148 18.49 -3.02 -2.22
CA GLY A 148 18.78 -4.41 -1.88
C GLY A 148 19.98 -4.97 -2.65
N GLY A 149 20.09 -4.64 -3.94
CA GLY A 149 21.24 -4.97 -4.78
C GLY A 149 22.53 -4.32 -4.28
N LEU A 150 22.52 -3.02 -4.07
CA LEU A 150 23.69 -2.30 -3.53
C LEU A 150 24.14 -2.88 -2.19
N MET A 151 23.22 -3.16 -1.27
CA MET A 151 23.52 -3.78 0.00
C MET A 151 24.14 -5.18 -0.16
N SER A 152 23.80 -5.91 -1.23
CA SER A 152 24.29 -7.27 -1.48
C SER A 152 25.66 -7.29 -2.13
N PHE A 153 25.95 -6.37 -3.04
CA PHE A 153 27.16 -6.39 -3.86
C PHE A 153 28.27 -5.44 -3.40
N LEU A 154 27.92 -4.39 -2.61
CA LEU A 154 28.93 -3.47 -2.13
C LEU A 154 29.80 -4.10 -1.02
N PRO A 155 31.10 -3.77 -0.98
CA PRO A 155 32.01 -4.21 0.08
C PRO A 155 31.52 -3.70 1.44
N SER A 156 31.20 -4.62 2.33
CA SER A 156 30.76 -4.34 3.71
C SER A 156 31.79 -4.68 4.78
N LYS A 157 32.99 -5.09 4.36
CA LYS A 157 34.10 -5.50 5.27
C LYS A 157 35.34 -4.62 5.10
N PRO A 158 36.12 -4.38 6.20
CA PRO A 158 37.40 -3.77 6.10
C PRO A 158 38.36 -4.58 5.21
N PRO A 159 39.32 -3.95 4.47
CA PRO A 159 39.60 -2.51 4.50
C PRO A 159 38.81 -1.64 3.57
N HIS A 160 37.93 -2.20 2.72
CA HIS A 160 37.27 -1.48 1.63
C HIS A 160 35.73 -1.30 1.83
N ILE A 161 35.33 -0.78 2.99
CA ILE A 161 33.88 -0.50 3.24
C ILE A 161 33.42 0.71 2.46
N ASN A 162 32.44 0.53 1.59
CA ASN A 162 31.75 1.65 0.92
C ASN A 162 30.56 2.15 1.77
N LYS A 163 30.86 2.95 2.81
CA LYS A 163 29.86 3.45 3.76
C LYS A 163 28.75 4.28 3.10
N ALA A 164 29.11 5.12 2.14
CA ALA A 164 28.16 5.98 1.43
C ALA A 164 27.16 5.15 0.61
N GLY A 165 27.64 4.17 -0.16
CA GLY A 165 26.78 3.28 -0.94
C GLY A 165 25.87 2.40 -0.08
N LEU A 166 26.37 1.92 1.07
CA LEU A 166 25.57 1.13 2.01
C LEU A 166 24.50 1.98 2.72
N LEU A 167 24.79 3.24 3.07
CA LEU A 167 23.76 4.17 3.57
C LEU A 167 22.70 4.48 2.50
N ALA A 168 23.14 4.77 1.27
CA ALA A 168 22.23 5.02 0.16
C ALA A 168 21.29 3.82 -0.07
N SER A 169 21.80 2.57 0.09
CA SER A 169 20.98 1.38 -0.05
C SER A 169 19.81 1.33 0.96
N ILE A 170 20.08 1.67 2.24
CA ILE A 170 19.03 1.72 3.27
C ILE A 170 18.01 2.80 2.94
N TYR A 171 18.45 3.98 2.49
CA TYR A 171 17.54 5.08 2.13
C TYR A 171 16.66 4.72 0.94
N MET A 172 17.20 4.09 -0.08
CA MET A 172 16.45 3.65 -1.25
C MET A 172 15.38 2.60 -0.91
N ILE A 173 15.69 1.66 0.00
CA ILE A 173 14.71 0.64 0.42
C ILE A 173 13.50 1.29 1.12
N ASN A 174 13.68 2.41 1.83
CA ASN A 174 12.59 3.11 2.50
C ASN A 174 11.51 3.67 1.55
N ALA A 175 11.78 3.82 0.25
CA ALA A 175 10.78 4.21 -0.73
C ALA A 175 9.63 3.20 -0.86
N VAL A 176 9.79 1.95 -0.42
CA VAL A 176 8.77 0.89 -0.47
C VAL A 176 7.50 1.21 0.33
N VAL A 177 7.58 2.11 1.29
CA VAL A 177 6.41 2.56 2.10
C VAL A 177 5.27 3.09 1.22
N THR A 178 5.59 3.65 0.04
CA THR A 178 4.59 4.17 -0.91
C THR A 178 3.68 3.09 -1.47
N VAL A 179 4.15 1.86 -1.60
CA VAL A 179 3.38 0.73 -2.14
C VAL A 179 2.10 0.51 -1.34
N MET A 180 2.18 0.56 -0.02
CA MET A 180 1.02 0.37 0.86
C MET A 180 -0.08 1.41 0.57
N ALA A 181 0.28 2.68 0.45
CA ALA A 181 -0.68 3.74 0.18
C ALA A 181 -1.41 3.52 -1.17
N ILE A 182 -0.66 3.12 -2.21
CA ILE A 182 -1.26 2.84 -3.53
C ILE A 182 -2.16 1.61 -3.47
N VAL A 183 -1.75 0.54 -2.77
CA VAL A 183 -2.55 -0.69 -2.65
C VAL A 183 -3.87 -0.42 -1.96
N PHE A 184 -3.89 0.34 -0.86
CA PHE A 184 -5.14 0.72 -0.19
C PHE A 184 -6.04 1.55 -1.10
N GLN A 185 -5.48 2.52 -1.82
CA GLN A 185 -6.23 3.31 -2.80
C GLN A 185 -6.77 2.43 -3.93
N TRP A 186 -5.98 1.48 -4.42
CA TRP A 186 -6.36 0.58 -5.51
C TRP A 186 -7.47 -0.37 -5.07
N ALA A 187 -7.36 -0.94 -3.87
CA ALA A 187 -8.42 -1.74 -3.25
C ALA A 187 -9.72 -0.94 -3.08
N ALA A 188 -9.60 0.26 -2.52
CA ALA A 188 -10.75 1.14 -2.30
C ALA A 188 -11.49 1.54 -3.58
N SER A 189 -10.78 1.63 -4.71
CA SER A 189 -11.36 2.02 -6.01
C SER A 189 -11.96 0.84 -6.79
N ASN A 190 -11.49 -0.38 -6.55
CA ASN A 190 -11.83 -1.55 -7.39
C ASN A 190 -12.69 -2.61 -6.69
N ILE A 191 -12.80 -2.55 -5.38
CA ILE A 191 -13.62 -3.50 -4.63
C ILE A 191 -14.97 -2.85 -4.31
N GLY A 192 -16.01 -3.33 -5.01
CA GLY A 192 -17.39 -2.92 -4.80
C GLY A 192 -18.07 -3.74 -3.70
N GLY A 193 -19.17 -3.17 -3.13
CA GLY A 193 -19.90 -3.77 -2.01
C GLY A 193 -19.32 -3.35 -0.65
N GLN A 194 -20.18 -2.82 0.22
CA GLN A 194 -19.75 -2.23 1.50
C GLN A 194 -19.01 -3.24 2.39
N THR A 195 -19.59 -4.42 2.59
CA THR A 195 -19.00 -5.48 3.43
C THR A 195 -17.72 -6.02 2.81
N LYS A 196 -17.73 -6.30 1.49
CA LYS A 196 -16.56 -6.81 0.75
C LYS A 196 -15.39 -5.84 0.83
N ARG A 197 -15.65 -4.54 0.63
CA ARG A 197 -14.63 -3.48 0.68
C ARG A 197 -14.05 -3.31 2.08
N THR A 198 -14.89 -3.23 3.11
CA THR A 198 -14.42 -3.09 4.50
C THR A 198 -13.60 -4.30 4.94
N ALA A 199 -14.08 -5.51 4.65
CA ALA A 199 -13.36 -6.74 4.95
C ALA A 199 -12.01 -6.81 4.19
N SER A 200 -11.97 -6.40 2.92
CA SER A 200 -10.74 -6.40 2.14
C SER A 200 -9.69 -5.47 2.71
N LEU A 201 -10.05 -4.24 3.09
CA LEU A 201 -9.12 -3.29 3.68
C LEU A 201 -8.59 -3.78 5.03
N ALA A 202 -9.44 -4.41 5.85
CA ALA A 202 -9.02 -5.00 7.12
C ALA A 202 -8.05 -6.17 6.92
N LEU A 203 -8.32 -7.06 5.97
CA LEU A 203 -7.45 -8.21 5.68
C LEU A 203 -6.14 -7.80 4.99
N ILE A 204 -6.15 -6.75 4.15
CA ILE A 204 -4.93 -6.15 3.60
C ILE A 204 -4.07 -5.56 4.74
N ALA A 205 -4.68 -4.89 5.71
CA ALA A 205 -3.98 -4.41 6.91
C ALA A 205 -3.42 -5.57 7.76
N ALA A 206 -4.14 -6.69 7.86
CA ALA A 206 -3.64 -7.90 8.52
C ALA A 206 -2.43 -8.48 7.76
N SER A 207 -2.45 -8.48 6.43
CA SER A 207 -1.32 -8.92 5.59
C SER A 207 -0.06 -8.05 5.80
N PHE A 208 -0.24 -6.74 6.04
CA PHE A 208 0.85 -5.85 6.45
C PHE A 208 1.49 -6.33 7.78
N SER A 209 0.67 -6.67 8.77
CA SER A 209 1.16 -7.16 10.06
C SER A 209 1.91 -8.48 9.92
N VAL A 210 1.39 -9.42 9.13
CA VAL A 210 2.06 -10.69 8.84
C VAL A 210 3.42 -10.46 8.18
N GLY A 211 3.51 -9.55 7.20
CA GLY A 211 4.77 -9.20 6.55
C GLY A 211 5.80 -8.63 7.52
N ASN A 212 5.37 -7.76 8.44
CA ASN A 212 6.25 -7.20 9.47
C ASN A 212 6.71 -8.24 10.52
N ILE A 213 5.97 -9.32 10.72
CA ILE A 213 6.41 -10.46 11.56
C ILE A 213 7.45 -11.30 10.79
N ILE A 214 7.22 -11.59 9.53
CA ILE A 214 8.11 -12.41 8.70
C ILE A 214 9.43 -11.69 8.42
N GLY A 215 9.39 -10.38 8.12
CA GLY A 215 10.56 -9.60 7.74
C GLY A 215 11.74 -9.76 8.71
N PRO A 216 11.59 -9.42 9.99
CA PRO A 216 12.65 -9.59 11.00
C PRO A 216 13.18 -11.02 11.13
N GLN A 217 12.37 -12.05 10.88
CA GLN A 217 12.81 -13.45 10.95
C GLN A 217 13.82 -13.82 9.85
N THR A 218 13.89 -13.05 8.77
CA THR A 218 14.93 -13.25 7.75
C THR A 218 16.30 -12.71 8.17
N PHE A 219 16.34 -11.89 9.23
CA PHE A 219 17.56 -11.25 9.74
C PHE A 219 18.05 -11.94 11.02
N GLN A 220 18.68 -13.09 10.89
CA GLN A 220 19.10 -13.90 12.03
C GLN A 220 20.58 -13.69 12.38
N ALA A 221 20.91 -13.70 13.67
CA ALA A 221 22.27 -13.52 14.17
C ALA A 221 23.24 -14.59 13.66
N LYS A 222 22.76 -15.81 13.37
CA LYS A 222 23.59 -16.91 12.81
C LYS A 222 24.13 -16.58 11.42
N ASP A 223 23.50 -15.66 10.68
CA ASP A 223 23.87 -15.31 9.31
C ASP A 223 24.84 -14.11 9.28
N ALA A 224 25.27 -13.62 10.47
CA ALA A 224 26.25 -12.56 10.59
C ALA A 224 27.63 -13.02 10.03
N PRO A 225 28.38 -12.12 9.44
CA PRO A 225 28.12 -10.70 9.23
C PRO A 225 27.47 -10.40 7.88
N ASN A 226 27.21 -11.38 7.04
CA ASN A 226 26.78 -11.18 5.66
C ASN A 226 25.27 -11.01 5.50
N TYR A 227 24.46 -11.60 6.40
CA TYR A 227 22.99 -11.57 6.38
C TYR A 227 22.40 -11.87 4.99
N LEU A 228 22.93 -12.88 4.31
CA LEU A 228 22.54 -13.23 2.94
C LEU A 228 21.03 -13.52 2.78
N PRO A 229 20.38 -14.27 3.70
CA PRO A 229 18.94 -14.51 3.58
C PRO A 229 18.09 -13.22 3.61
N ALA A 230 18.47 -12.26 4.47
CA ALA A 230 17.78 -10.96 4.53
C ALA A 230 17.95 -10.17 3.22
N LYS A 231 19.13 -10.16 2.64
CA LYS A 231 19.43 -9.50 1.38
C LYS A 231 18.65 -10.10 0.20
N ILE A 232 18.61 -11.44 0.14
CA ILE A 232 17.81 -12.16 -0.88
C ILE A 232 16.33 -11.88 -0.69
N SER A 233 15.84 -11.87 0.55
CA SER A 233 14.43 -11.57 0.83
C SER A 233 14.04 -10.17 0.38
N LEU A 234 14.90 -9.16 0.56
CA LEU A 234 14.68 -7.81 0.08
C LEU A 234 14.52 -7.75 -1.45
N LEU A 235 15.36 -8.45 -2.19
CA LEU A 235 15.29 -8.50 -3.65
C LEU A 235 14.05 -9.28 -4.12
N ALA A 236 13.84 -10.47 -3.57
CA ALA A 236 12.75 -11.36 -3.96
C ALA A 236 11.37 -10.74 -3.66
N THR A 237 11.21 -10.08 -2.52
CA THR A 237 9.94 -9.45 -2.14
C THR A 237 9.60 -8.24 -3.01
N GLN A 238 10.59 -7.42 -3.38
CA GLN A 238 10.37 -6.30 -4.30
C GLN A 238 10.02 -6.79 -5.71
N GLY A 239 10.75 -7.79 -6.24
CA GLY A 239 10.43 -8.41 -7.52
C GLY A 239 9.05 -9.07 -7.52
N GLY A 240 8.72 -9.80 -6.46
CA GLY A 240 7.40 -10.40 -6.28
C GLY A 240 6.27 -9.38 -6.20
N CYS A 241 6.48 -8.27 -5.51
CA CYS A 241 5.52 -7.17 -5.44
C CYS A 241 5.25 -6.56 -6.82
N ALA A 242 6.31 -6.26 -7.58
CA ALA A 242 6.19 -5.74 -8.94
C ALA A 242 5.47 -6.74 -9.89
N LEU A 243 5.76 -8.04 -9.76
CA LEU A 243 5.09 -9.08 -10.51
C LEU A 243 3.59 -9.17 -10.17
N CYS A 244 3.23 -9.11 -8.89
CA CYS A 244 1.83 -9.07 -8.46
C CYS A 244 1.10 -7.84 -9.03
N ALA A 245 1.73 -6.66 -9.04
CA ALA A 245 1.14 -5.45 -9.60
C ALA A 245 0.89 -5.58 -11.11
N LEU A 246 1.84 -6.13 -11.85
CA LEU A 246 1.70 -6.40 -13.28
C LEU A 246 0.59 -7.43 -13.54
N THR A 247 0.54 -8.50 -12.76
CA THR A 247 -0.47 -9.55 -12.88
C THR A 247 -1.87 -8.99 -12.62
N LEU A 248 -2.03 -8.15 -11.60
CA LEU A 248 -3.30 -7.50 -11.28
C LEU A 248 -3.75 -6.55 -12.40
N TYR A 249 -2.82 -5.78 -12.97
CA TYR A 249 -3.10 -4.93 -14.12
C TYR A 249 -3.60 -5.74 -15.32
N LEU A 250 -2.92 -6.84 -15.66
CA LEU A 250 -3.31 -7.71 -16.76
C LEU A 250 -4.69 -8.36 -16.51
N TYR A 251 -4.95 -8.77 -15.27
CA TYR A 251 -6.25 -9.29 -14.85
C TYR A 251 -7.36 -8.26 -15.06
N TYR A 252 -7.19 -7.04 -14.59
CA TYR A 252 -8.19 -5.97 -14.76
C TYR A 252 -8.40 -5.61 -16.23
N ARG A 253 -7.34 -5.52 -17.01
CA ARG A 253 -7.42 -5.27 -18.46
C ARG A 253 -8.21 -6.36 -19.16
N PHE A 254 -7.95 -7.62 -18.82
CA PHE A 254 -8.66 -8.77 -19.39
C PHE A 254 -10.15 -8.75 -19.03
N VAL A 255 -10.48 -8.51 -17.77
CA VAL A 255 -11.88 -8.47 -17.32
C VAL A 255 -12.63 -7.30 -17.93
N ASN A 256 -12.03 -6.10 -17.97
CA ASN A 256 -12.64 -4.93 -18.60
C ASN A 256 -12.90 -5.18 -20.09
N HIS A 257 -11.94 -5.74 -20.81
CA HIS A 257 -12.12 -6.05 -22.23
C HIS A 257 -13.24 -7.07 -22.49
N ARG A 258 -13.38 -8.09 -21.64
CA ARG A 258 -14.52 -9.03 -21.72
C ARG A 258 -15.86 -8.35 -21.48
N ARG A 259 -15.93 -7.44 -20.50
CA ARG A 259 -17.14 -6.67 -20.18
C ARG A 259 -17.50 -5.71 -21.32
N ASP A 260 -16.53 -5.08 -21.96
CA ASP A 260 -16.77 -4.19 -23.09
C ASP A 260 -17.32 -4.95 -24.31
N LYS A 261 -16.77 -6.15 -24.59
CA LYS A 261 -17.31 -7.01 -25.64
C LYS A 261 -18.73 -7.48 -25.35
N ALA A 262 -19.05 -7.80 -24.11
CA ALA A 262 -20.39 -8.19 -23.72
C ALA A 262 -21.40 -7.02 -23.84
N ALA A 263 -20.99 -5.82 -23.46
CA ALA A 263 -21.80 -4.61 -23.57
C ALA A 263 -22.07 -4.19 -25.02
N SER A 264 -21.10 -4.37 -25.93
CA SER A 264 -21.28 -4.05 -27.35
C SER A 264 -22.22 -5.01 -28.09
N GLY A 265 -22.50 -6.18 -27.52
CA GLY A 265 -23.43 -7.18 -28.07
C GLY A 265 -24.85 -7.13 -27.47
N ALA A 266 -25.10 -6.38 -26.42
CA ALA A 266 -26.36 -6.21 -25.76
C ALA A 266 -26.95 -4.84 -26.09
N SER A 267 -28.22 -4.78 -26.53
CA SER A 267 -28.99 -3.53 -26.68
C SER A 267 -29.00 -2.82 -25.30
N SER A 268 -28.52 -1.58 -25.29
CA SER A 268 -28.26 -0.74 -24.12
C SER A 268 -29.55 -0.43 -23.32
N GLU A 269 -29.99 -1.32 -22.48
CA GLU A 269 -30.75 -0.93 -21.29
C GLU A 269 -29.76 -0.72 -20.15
N ALA A 270 -29.45 0.54 -19.85
CA ALA A 270 -28.69 0.92 -18.68
C ALA A 270 -29.51 0.53 -17.44
N THR A 271 -29.31 -0.69 -16.96
CA THR A 271 -29.89 -1.12 -15.69
C THR A 271 -29.19 -0.33 -14.60
N GLU A 272 -29.87 0.66 -14.03
CA GLU A 272 -29.44 1.31 -12.81
C GLU A 272 -29.32 0.26 -11.70
N VAL A 273 -28.12 -0.15 -11.42
CA VAL A 273 -27.83 -1.10 -10.33
C VAL A 273 -27.86 -0.32 -9.03
N SER A 274 -29.07 -0.23 -8.45
CA SER A 274 -29.30 0.40 -7.14
C SER A 274 -28.98 -0.57 -6.01
N GLY A 275 -28.21 -0.13 -5.01
CA GLY A 275 -27.97 -0.86 -3.77
C GLY A 275 -26.53 -1.29 -3.51
N ASN A 276 -26.33 -2.09 -2.44
CA ASN A 276 -25.02 -2.62 -2.02
C ASN A 276 -24.63 -3.85 -2.87
N VAL A 277 -24.19 -3.58 -4.11
CA VAL A 277 -23.81 -4.58 -5.12
C VAL A 277 -22.31 -4.65 -5.24
N THR A 278 -21.76 -5.85 -5.42
CA THR A 278 -20.31 -6.06 -5.56
C THR A 278 -19.83 -5.69 -6.97
N ASP A 279 -18.52 -5.48 -7.12
CA ASP A 279 -17.87 -5.25 -8.41
C ASP A 279 -18.06 -6.40 -9.40
N LYS A 280 -18.28 -7.64 -8.92
CA LYS A 280 -18.59 -8.80 -9.76
C LYS A 280 -20.05 -8.86 -10.19
N GLN A 281 -20.94 -8.41 -9.33
CA GLN A 281 -22.38 -8.40 -9.60
C GLN A 281 -22.81 -7.24 -10.51
N ASN A 282 -22.02 -6.15 -10.55
CA ASN A 282 -22.32 -5.00 -11.40
C ASN A 282 -21.68 -5.19 -12.80
N PRO A 283 -22.46 -5.41 -13.87
CA PRO A 283 -21.92 -5.58 -15.23
C PRO A 283 -21.31 -4.30 -15.80
N ASN A 284 -21.76 -3.13 -15.31
CA ASN A 284 -21.28 -1.82 -15.75
C ASN A 284 -19.99 -1.39 -15.04
N PHE A 285 -19.60 -2.10 -13.98
CA PHE A 285 -18.37 -1.77 -13.23
C PHE A 285 -17.13 -1.95 -14.10
N ARG A 286 -16.24 -0.97 -14.11
CA ARG A 286 -14.95 -1.02 -14.78
C ARG A 286 -13.84 -0.83 -13.77
N TYR A 287 -12.89 -1.75 -13.77
CA TYR A 287 -11.71 -1.68 -12.91
C TYR A 287 -10.79 -0.55 -13.36
N VAL A 288 -10.30 0.21 -12.39
CA VAL A 288 -9.32 1.28 -12.60
C VAL A 288 -7.91 0.69 -12.49
N TYR A 289 -7.04 1.08 -13.43
CA TYR A 289 -5.68 0.54 -13.54
C TYR A 289 -4.67 1.19 -12.60
#